data_208547fd71ecfecfabb526dede2010c5
#
_entry.id   208547fd71ecfecfabb526dede2010c5
#
_cell.length_a   1.000
_cell.length_b   1.000
_cell.length_c   1.000
_cell.angle_alpha   90.00
_cell.angle_beta   90.00
_cell.angle_gamma   90.00
#
_symmetry.space_group_name_H-M   'P 1'
#
loop_
_entity.id
_entity.type
_entity.pdbx_description
1 polymer ?
#
loop_
_entity_poly.entity_id
_entity_poly.type
_entity_poly.pdbx_seq_one_letter_code
_entity_poly.pdbx_strand_id
1 'polypeptide(L)'
;MVHQYKLNGYNIVLDSCSGSIHVVDEVAYDVIALYESKSGDEIVAEMLEKYGDRDDVTEEELRLCIQDVEALKEAGKLFTPDTFADMAGTFKERSGDVVKALCLHVAHACNLRCDY
;
A
#
# COMPACT_ATOMS: atom_id res chain seq x y z
N MET A 1 -5.72 -4.70 -0.72
CA MET A 1 -4.35 -5.28 -0.55
C MET A 1 -3.36 -4.15 -0.45
N VAL A 2 -2.54 -4.13 0.60
CA VAL A 2 -1.52 -3.09 0.85
C VAL A 2 -0.15 -3.60 0.43
N HIS A 3 0.57 -2.79 -0.33
CA HIS A 3 1.95 -3.04 -0.77
C HIS A 3 2.86 -1.99 -0.17
N GLN A 4 3.98 -2.43 0.40
CA GLN A 4 4.98 -1.56 0.99
C GLN A 4 6.31 -1.73 0.27
N TYR A 5 6.95 -0.62 -0.09
CA TYR A 5 8.27 -0.63 -0.72
C TYR A 5 9.03 0.67 -0.46
N LYS A 6 10.36 0.60 -0.60
CA LYS A 6 11.24 1.77 -0.45
C LYS A 6 11.79 2.15 -1.82
N LEU A 7 11.67 3.42 -2.19
CA LEU A 7 12.15 3.95 -3.46
C LEU A 7 12.73 5.35 -3.28
N ASN A 8 13.95 5.57 -3.76
CA ASN A 8 14.64 6.88 -3.71
C ASN A 8 14.65 7.53 -2.32
N GLY A 9 14.77 6.73 -1.26
CA GLY A 9 14.78 7.22 0.13
C GLY A 9 13.41 7.46 0.75
N TYR A 10 12.32 7.18 0.03
CA TYR A 10 10.95 7.28 0.53
C TYR A 10 10.41 5.91 0.92
N ASN A 11 9.68 5.84 2.03
CA ASN A 11 8.87 4.69 2.39
C ASN A 11 7.47 4.89 1.81
N ILE A 12 7.09 4.03 0.90
CA ILE A 12 5.85 4.14 0.14
C ILE A 12 4.91 3.00 0.52
N VAL A 13 3.66 3.35 0.76
CA VAL A 13 2.56 2.43 1.04
C VAL A 13 1.48 2.64 -0.02
N LEU A 14 1.19 1.61 -0.79
CA LEU A 14 0.17 1.60 -1.82
C LEU A 14 -0.98 0.69 -1.40
N ASP A 15 -2.18 1.20 -1.30
CA ASP A 15 -3.38 0.39 -1.25
C ASP A 15 -3.95 0.19 -2.66
N SER A 16 -3.77 -1.01 -3.22
CA SER A 16 -4.19 -1.32 -4.58
C SER A 16 -5.70 -1.33 -4.78
N CYS A 17 -6.49 -1.49 -3.72
CA CYS A 17 -7.95 -1.52 -3.82
C CYS A 17 -8.55 -0.11 -3.87
N SER A 18 -8.00 0.84 -3.11
CA SER A 18 -8.41 2.25 -3.17
C SER A 18 -7.63 3.06 -4.21
N GLY A 19 -6.45 2.60 -4.62
CA GLY A 19 -5.50 3.35 -5.44
C GLY A 19 -4.74 4.45 -4.68
N SER A 20 -4.88 4.50 -3.36
CA SER A 20 -4.22 5.51 -2.52
C SER A 20 -2.74 5.19 -2.35
N ILE A 21 -1.92 6.24 -2.42
CA ILE A 21 -0.46 6.16 -2.20
C ILE A 21 -0.12 7.08 -1.04
N HIS A 22 0.59 6.55 -0.05
CA HIS A 22 1.05 7.28 1.12
C HIS A 22 2.57 7.25 1.17
N VAL A 23 3.17 8.39 1.48
CA VAL A 23 4.60 8.49 1.84
C VAL A 23 4.65 8.70 3.33
N VAL A 24 5.33 7.80 4.04
CA VAL A 24 5.33 7.75 5.50
C VAL A 24 6.77 7.71 6.03
N ASP A 25 6.93 8.03 7.30
CA ASP A 25 8.20 7.83 8.00
C ASP A 25 8.47 6.33 8.26
N GLU A 26 9.62 6.03 8.85
CA GLU A 26 10.03 4.65 9.09
C GLU A 26 9.19 3.97 10.16
N VAL A 27 8.76 4.71 11.18
CA VAL A 27 7.95 4.18 12.29
C VAL A 27 6.56 3.82 11.78
N ALA A 28 5.89 4.73 11.08
CA ALA A 28 4.58 4.48 10.49
C ALA A 28 4.63 3.36 9.44
N TYR A 29 5.72 3.24 8.68
CA TYR A 29 5.93 2.14 7.73
C TYR A 29 5.92 0.78 8.41
N ASP A 30 6.61 0.65 9.55
CA ASP A 30 6.65 -0.58 10.31
C ASP A 30 5.35 -0.86 11.07
N VAL A 31 4.70 0.18 11.62
CA VAL A 31 3.36 0.06 12.23
C VAL A 31 2.34 -0.50 11.22
N ILE A 32 2.32 0.03 10.00
CA ILE A 32 1.43 -0.43 8.92
C ILE A 32 1.72 -1.89 8.56
N ALA A 33 3.00 -2.32 8.56
CA ALA A 33 3.38 -3.71 8.27
C ALA A 33 2.82 -4.71 9.29
N LEU A 34 2.65 -4.29 10.55
CA LEU A 34 2.17 -5.12 11.65
C LEU A 34 0.65 -5.05 11.86
N TYR A 35 -0.01 -4.01 11.31
CA TYR A 35 -1.37 -3.63 11.65
C TYR A 35 -2.42 -4.73 11.44
N GLU A 36 -2.31 -5.54 10.37
CA GLU A 36 -3.27 -6.62 10.12
C GLU A 36 -2.97 -7.90 10.91
N SER A 37 -1.77 -8.04 11.45
CA SER A 37 -1.31 -9.29 12.10
C SER A 37 -1.26 -9.22 13.62
N LYS A 38 -1.26 -8.02 14.20
CA LYS A 38 -1.08 -7.78 15.64
C LYS A 38 -2.09 -6.81 16.19
N SER A 39 -2.36 -6.92 17.50
CA SER A 39 -3.15 -5.94 18.22
C SER A 39 -2.36 -4.65 18.46
N GLY A 40 -3.07 -3.53 18.72
CA GLY A 40 -2.41 -2.24 18.97
C GLY A 40 -1.40 -2.30 20.11
N ASP A 41 -1.68 -3.02 21.20
CA ASP A 41 -0.75 -3.15 22.33
C ASP A 41 0.49 -3.98 21.97
N GLU A 42 0.36 -5.02 21.14
CA GLU A 42 1.48 -5.81 20.63
C GLU A 42 2.36 -5.00 19.68
N ILE A 43 1.74 -4.17 18.83
CA ILE A 43 2.47 -3.26 17.93
C ILE A 43 3.28 -2.25 18.76
N VAL A 44 2.65 -1.61 19.75
CA VAL A 44 3.33 -0.66 20.63
C VAL A 44 4.53 -1.31 21.33
N ALA A 45 4.35 -2.50 21.91
CA ALA A 45 5.43 -3.21 22.60
C ALA A 45 6.61 -3.51 21.67
N GLU A 46 6.35 -4.03 20.48
CA GLU A 46 7.38 -4.36 19.49
C GLU A 46 8.10 -3.12 18.94
N MET A 47 7.34 -2.05 18.70
CA MET A 47 7.92 -0.81 18.20
C MET A 47 8.78 -0.12 19.26
N LEU A 48 8.39 -0.16 20.54
CA LEU A 48 9.21 0.33 21.65
C LEU A 48 10.50 -0.52 21.83
N GLU A 49 10.43 -1.83 21.61
CA GLU A 49 11.63 -2.68 21.62
C GLU A 49 12.57 -2.32 20.45
N LYS A 50 12.01 -2.08 19.26
CA LYS A 50 12.77 -1.78 18.05
C LYS A 50 13.39 -0.37 18.06
N TYR A 51 12.66 0.61 18.54
CA TYR A 51 13.01 2.04 18.47
C TYR A 51 13.24 2.69 19.84
N GLY A 52 13.38 1.90 20.92
CA GLY A 52 13.48 2.40 22.30
C GLY A 52 14.68 3.29 22.59
N ASP A 53 15.68 3.31 21.69
CA ASP A 53 16.84 4.22 21.76
C ASP A 53 16.56 5.62 21.17
N ARG A 54 15.36 5.84 20.62
CA ARG A 54 14.94 7.10 19.98
C ARG A 54 14.03 7.89 20.90
N ASP A 55 14.43 9.11 21.21
CA ASP A 55 13.65 10.02 22.09
C ASP A 55 12.34 10.49 21.45
N ASP A 56 12.23 10.40 20.11
CA ASP A 56 11.06 10.79 19.33
C ASP A 56 10.05 9.64 19.13
N VAL A 57 10.25 8.46 19.72
CA VAL A 57 9.34 7.32 19.64
C VAL A 57 8.85 6.97 21.03
N THR A 58 7.67 7.47 21.37
CA THR A 58 7.01 7.22 22.65
C THR A 58 5.78 6.35 22.48
N GLU A 59 5.30 5.74 23.55
CA GLU A 59 4.05 4.98 23.54
C GLU A 59 2.87 5.83 23.04
N GLU A 60 2.83 7.10 23.44
CA GLU A 60 1.75 8.04 23.05
C GLU A 60 1.78 8.30 21.54
N GLU A 61 2.96 8.56 20.96
CA GLU A 61 3.12 8.78 19.52
C GLU A 61 2.81 7.52 18.70
N LEU A 62 3.17 6.34 19.21
CA LEU A 62 2.81 5.07 18.55
C LEU A 62 1.30 4.85 18.57
N ARG A 63 0.62 5.16 19.67
CA ARG A 63 -0.85 5.07 19.73
C ARG A 63 -1.54 6.06 18.81
N LEU A 64 -1.02 7.28 18.68
CA LEU A 64 -1.50 8.26 17.70
C LEU A 64 -1.29 7.76 16.26
N CYS A 65 -0.12 7.21 15.96
CA CYS A 65 0.14 6.62 14.64
C CYS A 65 -0.85 5.49 14.31
N ILE A 66 -1.16 4.61 15.27
CA ILE A 66 -2.17 3.56 15.08
C ILE A 66 -3.56 4.17 14.83
N GLN A 67 -3.94 5.22 15.54
CA GLN A 67 -5.20 5.93 15.32
C GLN A 67 -5.27 6.56 13.92
N ASP A 68 -4.18 7.13 13.42
CA ASP A 68 -4.10 7.67 12.07
C ASP A 68 -4.28 6.56 11.01
N VAL A 69 -3.70 5.39 11.23
CA VAL A 69 -3.90 4.21 10.37
C VAL A 69 -5.37 3.77 10.39
N GLU A 70 -6.01 3.75 11.56
CA GLU A 70 -7.44 3.43 11.69
C GLU A 70 -8.31 4.46 10.95
N ALA A 71 -8.01 5.75 11.09
CA ALA A 71 -8.74 6.81 10.40
C ALA A 71 -8.60 6.69 8.86
N LEU A 72 -7.42 6.33 8.36
CA LEU A 72 -7.21 6.07 6.93
C LEU A 72 -8.00 4.84 6.44
N LYS A 73 -8.09 3.81 7.28
CA LYS A 73 -8.90 2.61 7.00
C LYS A 73 -10.38 2.93 6.95
N GLU A 74 -10.91 3.67 7.92
CA GLU A 74 -12.30 4.12 7.94
C GLU A 74 -12.64 5.03 6.76
N ALA A 75 -11.69 5.88 6.34
CA ALA A 75 -11.82 6.72 5.15
C ALA A 75 -11.72 5.95 3.82
N GLY A 76 -11.48 4.63 3.85
CA GLY A 76 -11.32 3.80 2.65
C GLY A 76 -10.07 4.14 1.83
N LYS A 77 -8.99 4.58 2.49
CA LYS A 77 -7.72 4.96 1.87
C LYS A 77 -6.56 4.03 2.21
N LEU A 78 -6.76 3.12 3.16
CA LEU A 78 -5.79 2.12 3.56
C LEU A 78 -6.53 0.87 4.04
N PHE A 79 -5.98 -0.32 3.78
CA PHE A 79 -6.61 -1.61 4.07
C PHE A 79 -8.03 -1.75 3.51
N THR A 80 -8.26 -1.16 2.34
CA THR A 80 -9.55 -1.19 1.66
C THR A 80 -9.88 -2.62 1.22
N PRO A 81 -11.11 -3.11 1.47
CA PRO A 81 -11.53 -4.43 1.03
C PRO A 81 -11.54 -4.52 -0.51
N ASP A 82 -11.13 -5.68 -1.04
CA ASP A 82 -11.17 -5.95 -2.47
C ASP A 82 -12.61 -6.28 -2.89
N THR A 83 -13.28 -5.30 -3.50
CA THR A 83 -14.65 -5.46 -4.01
C THR A 83 -14.70 -6.12 -5.39
N PHE A 84 -13.54 -6.34 -6.03
CA PHE A 84 -13.45 -6.94 -7.37
C PHE A 84 -12.97 -8.40 -7.37
N ALA A 85 -12.55 -8.93 -6.21
CA ALA A 85 -12.04 -10.30 -6.11
C ALA A 85 -12.99 -11.33 -6.70
N ASP A 86 -14.30 -11.22 -6.40
CA ASP A 86 -15.33 -12.13 -6.89
C ASP A 86 -15.58 -11.99 -8.40
N MET A 87 -15.26 -10.84 -8.97
CA MET A 87 -15.43 -10.57 -10.41
C MET A 87 -14.22 -11.02 -11.26
N ALA A 88 -13.08 -11.28 -10.63
CA ALA A 88 -11.85 -11.63 -11.34
C ALA A 88 -12.01 -12.86 -12.24
N GLY A 89 -12.76 -13.86 -11.80
CA GLY A 89 -13.11 -15.06 -12.57
C GLY A 89 -13.92 -14.75 -13.84
N THR A 90 -14.88 -13.81 -13.74
CA THR A 90 -15.77 -13.47 -14.86
C THR A 90 -15.04 -12.73 -15.99
N PHE A 91 -13.97 -11.98 -15.68
CA PHE A 91 -13.13 -11.35 -16.71
C PHE A 91 -12.40 -12.39 -17.55
N LYS A 92 -11.88 -13.44 -16.93
CA LYS A 92 -11.20 -14.54 -17.62
C LYS A 92 -12.19 -15.32 -18.51
N GLU A 93 -13.37 -15.62 -18.01
CA GLU A 93 -14.42 -16.30 -18.77
C GLU A 93 -14.92 -15.48 -19.96
N ARG A 94 -15.09 -14.14 -19.78
CA ARG A 94 -15.56 -13.24 -20.84
C ARG A 94 -14.50 -12.92 -21.88
N SER A 95 -13.22 -12.89 -21.51
CA SER A 95 -12.13 -12.60 -22.45
C SER A 95 -11.86 -13.80 -23.37
N GLY A 96 -12.12 -15.04 -22.92
CA GLY A 96 -11.78 -16.26 -23.65
C GLY A 96 -10.30 -16.27 -24.02
N ASP A 97 -9.95 -17.10 -24.98
CA ASP A 97 -8.58 -17.12 -25.53
C ASP A 97 -8.39 -16.16 -26.70
N VAL A 98 -9.29 -15.16 -26.84
CA VAL A 98 -9.24 -14.18 -27.93
C VAL A 98 -8.38 -13.00 -27.57
N VAL A 99 -7.27 -12.81 -28.28
CA VAL A 99 -6.44 -11.59 -28.21
C VAL A 99 -7.19 -10.48 -28.94
N LYS A 100 -7.72 -9.50 -28.17
CA LYS A 100 -8.47 -8.35 -28.72
C LYS A 100 -7.56 -7.22 -29.20
N ALA A 101 -6.39 -7.06 -28.60
CA ALA A 101 -5.40 -6.07 -28.97
C ALA A 101 -3.99 -6.56 -28.63
N LEU A 102 -3.03 -6.26 -29.49
CA LEU A 102 -1.62 -6.55 -29.29
C LEU A 102 -0.82 -5.28 -29.54
N CYS A 103 -0.20 -4.75 -28.46
CA CYS A 103 0.69 -3.58 -28.54
C CYS A 103 2.13 -4.07 -28.56
N LEU A 104 2.79 -3.93 -29.71
CA LEU A 104 4.20 -4.31 -29.88
C LEU A 104 5.08 -3.05 -29.86
N HIS A 105 6.00 -3.01 -28.90
CA HIS A 105 7.07 -2.02 -28.87
C HIS A 105 8.20 -2.47 -29.81
N VAL A 106 8.15 -2.03 -31.06
CA VAL A 106 9.15 -2.43 -32.07
C VAL A 106 10.39 -1.54 -32.10
N ALA A 107 10.34 -0.37 -31.44
CA ALA A 107 11.46 0.55 -31.30
C ALA A 107 11.33 1.39 -30.04
N HIS A 108 12.46 1.67 -29.35
CA HIS A 108 12.51 2.58 -28.21
C HIS A 108 12.62 4.06 -28.63
N ALA A 109 13.06 4.33 -29.86
CA ALA A 109 13.11 5.66 -30.44
C ALA A 109 12.07 5.76 -31.55
N CYS A 110 11.07 6.62 -31.35
CA CYS A 110 10.03 6.90 -32.32
C CYS A 110 10.04 8.37 -32.69
N ASN A 111 9.88 8.69 -33.98
CA ASN A 111 9.77 10.04 -34.47
C ASN A 111 8.31 10.59 -34.45
N LEU A 112 7.36 9.75 -34.06
CA LEU A 112 5.97 10.15 -33.85
C LEU A 112 5.80 10.65 -32.43
N ARG A 113 5.18 11.83 -32.29
CA ARG A 113 4.68 12.33 -31.01
C ARG A 113 3.20 11.99 -30.93
N CYS A 114 2.89 11.00 -30.11
CA CYS A 114 1.49 10.65 -29.81
C CYS A 114 1.05 11.39 -28.55
N ASP A 115 0.02 12.20 -28.68
CA ASP A 115 -0.62 12.90 -27.55
C ASP A 115 -1.84 12.07 -27.08
N TYR A 116 -1.61 11.07 -26.18
CA TYR A 116 -2.66 10.29 -25.51
C TYR A 116 -2.28 9.91 -24.10
#